data_a3793bdb61bd8e8eda67c8e117149d35
#
_entry.id   a3793bdb61bd8e8eda67c8e117149d35
#
_cell.length_a   1.000
_cell.length_b   1.000
_cell.length_c   1.000
_cell.angle_alpha   90.00
_cell.angle_beta   90.00
_cell.angle_gamma   90.00
#
_symmetry.space_group_name_H-M   'P 1'
#
loop_
_entity.id
_entity.type
_entity.pdbx_description
1 polymer ?
#
loop_
_entity_poly.entity_id
_entity_poly.type
_entity_poly.pdbx_seq_one_letter_code
_entity_poly.pdbx_strand_id
1 'polypeptide(L)'
;MKKLIQGVLSLMMVASLGACSSGTAATTSPSPTSEAESAYTAGTYTGEATGHNGAVKAEVTFSDNAIESVKITEQSETPFLSDKAIEEIPEKIVKYQTTKVDSVSGATFTSAAIKNAVNDAVKQAGGDSSKFANATEETPEKQSDMDTDVLVIGGGASGLMAAETAATEGAKTVLVEKLDSVGGTLAVSAGLLLTVDSETTTEVDDSLDRMVTFFKEQNSDSDVTPDYDFASKIFEQTGSTVDYLRNDLKLEGTTLDMGGYVGTQFTIGYELCRALADECEKAGVTVLTGTKAESLVVEDGAVTGATVSDKAGEYTIHAKKVIVAAGGASWSDTLKEKQPAVKTVDLNEKSCIGNTGDGMKMLEDIGAQMADTLYVKSSQPDFAQVFGTNWSNTPDTSMTLMVDAEGKRFTNEGLPVATEVNEKMLKHASSGYWNIIDVKNAIGFDADFLKEVEKQAADDNAKVAVKADTIEELAKKIGVDADTLKATFDEYQAACDAGKDDEFGKSSDYLKKYSEDGGYYAVYRRCGSWGTIGGVIIDENMHVLDKDGNVIPNVYAIGETATSQLFGDYYFGGYSLGSYTTEGRIAAKDAVSSLAE
;
A
#
# COMPACT_ATOMS: atom_id res chain seq x y z
N MET A 1 47.52 -11.60 -12.32
CA MET A 1 48.55 -12.70 -12.36
C MET A 1 47.79 -14.00 -12.16
N LYS A 2 47.90 -14.87 -13.18
CA LYS A 2 47.27 -16.20 -13.23
C LYS A 2 47.84 -17.12 -12.14
N LYS A 3 47.00 -17.95 -11.55
CA LYS A 3 47.39 -19.37 -11.27
C LYS A 3 46.13 -20.25 -11.16
N LEU A 4 46.04 -21.14 -12.13
CA LEU A 4 45.30 -22.41 -12.14
C LEU A 4 45.74 -23.32 -10.97
N ILE A 5 44.81 -24.12 -10.45
CA ILE A 5 45.14 -25.49 -9.99
C ILE A 5 44.01 -26.42 -10.46
N GLN A 6 44.40 -27.39 -11.27
CA GLN A 6 43.69 -28.59 -11.67
C GLN A 6 43.97 -29.73 -10.66
N GLY A 7 43.07 -30.71 -10.62
CA GLY A 7 43.34 -32.07 -10.15
C GLY A 7 42.13 -32.66 -9.42
N VAL A 8 41.65 -33.82 -9.58
CA VAL A 8 41.97 -35.02 -10.36
C VAL A 8 40.78 -35.99 -10.16
N LEU A 9 40.39 -36.60 -11.26
CA LEU A 9 39.43 -37.70 -11.35
C LEU A 9 39.97 -38.94 -10.61
N SER A 10 39.10 -39.67 -9.90
CA SER A 10 39.37 -41.08 -9.55
C SER A 10 38.14 -41.97 -9.79
N LEU A 11 38.25 -42.72 -10.83
CA LEU A 11 37.41 -43.83 -11.25
C LEU A 11 37.75 -45.07 -10.39
N MET A 12 36.77 -45.73 -9.78
CA MET A 12 36.94 -47.09 -9.30
C MET A 12 35.83 -48.00 -9.87
N MET A 13 36.27 -48.80 -10.81
CA MET A 13 35.57 -49.94 -11.37
C MET A 13 35.86 -51.18 -10.50
N VAL A 14 34.85 -51.87 -10.02
CA VAL A 14 35.02 -53.24 -9.48
C VAL A 14 34.14 -54.17 -10.28
N ALA A 15 34.78 -55.02 -11.02
CA ALA A 15 34.20 -56.20 -11.67
C ALA A 15 34.28 -57.40 -10.74
N SER A 16 33.19 -58.16 -10.63
CA SER A 16 33.26 -59.55 -10.14
C SER A 16 32.46 -60.44 -11.05
N LEU A 17 33.22 -61.35 -11.62
CA LEU A 17 32.79 -62.52 -12.40
C LEU A 17 32.31 -63.65 -11.47
N GLY A 18 31.33 -64.40 -11.96
CA GLY A 18 31.29 -65.83 -11.59
C GLY A 18 29.92 -66.47 -11.47
N ALA A 19 29.52 -67.14 -12.40
CA ALA A 19 29.31 -68.61 -12.51
C ALA A 19 27.96 -69.00 -13.14
N CYS A 20 28.06 -69.73 -14.20
CA CYS A 20 27.01 -70.39 -14.97
C CYS A 20 26.27 -71.46 -14.18
N SER A 21 24.96 -71.56 -14.40
CA SER A 21 24.21 -72.80 -14.29
C SER A 21 23.11 -72.82 -15.35
N SER A 22 23.10 -73.85 -16.14
CA SER A 22 22.22 -74.11 -17.26
C SER A 22 20.80 -74.49 -16.85
N GLY A 23 19.81 -73.87 -17.51
CA GLY A 23 18.40 -74.27 -17.38
C GLY A 23 17.56 -73.65 -18.51
N THR A 24 17.15 -74.46 -19.40
CA THR A 24 16.11 -74.46 -20.43
C THR A 24 15.34 -73.21 -20.75
N ALA A 25 15.35 -72.86 -22.03
CA ALA A 25 14.63 -71.80 -22.69
C ALA A 25 13.10 -71.91 -22.56
N ALA A 26 12.46 -70.81 -22.09
CA ALA A 26 11.11 -70.50 -22.43
C ALA A 26 11.14 -69.10 -23.10
N THR A 27 10.79 -69.02 -24.35
CA THR A 27 10.61 -67.82 -25.11
C THR A 27 9.39 -67.07 -24.58
N THR A 28 9.62 -66.05 -23.75
CA THR A 28 8.64 -65.04 -23.47
C THR A 28 9.00 -63.76 -24.27
N SER A 29 8.12 -63.40 -25.17
CA SER A 29 8.16 -62.07 -25.83
C SER A 29 8.37 -60.94 -24.81
N PRO A 30 9.17 -59.92 -25.12
CA PRO A 30 9.26 -58.76 -24.25
C PRO A 30 7.89 -58.09 -24.19
N SER A 31 7.31 -58.00 -23.00
CA SER A 31 6.23 -57.05 -22.73
C SER A 31 6.68 -55.64 -23.14
N PRO A 32 5.82 -54.84 -23.75
CA PRO A 32 6.17 -53.46 -24.03
C PRO A 32 6.50 -52.79 -22.70
N THR A 33 7.70 -52.26 -22.61
CA THR A 33 8.09 -51.31 -21.59
C THR A 33 7.02 -50.21 -21.65
N SER A 34 6.24 -50.00 -20.60
CA SER A 34 5.38 -48.84 -20.51
C SER A 34 6.32 -47.64 -20.60
N GLU A 35 6.30 -46.93 -21.71
CA GLU A 35 6.84 -45.58 -21.76
C GLU A 35 6.19 -44.84 -20.60
N ALA A 36 6.97 -44.29 -19.69
CA ALA A 36 6.45 -43.41 -18.65
C ALA A 36 5.75 -42.27 -19.39
N GLU A 37 4.44 -42.07 -19.16
CA GLU A 37 3.71 -40.96 -19.73
C GLU A 37 4.47 -39.67 -19.38
N SER A 38 4.82 -38.88 -20.39
CA SER A 38 5.47 -37.59 -20.20
C SER A 38 4.53 -36.64 -19.42
N ALA A 39 5.08 -35.94 -18.45
CA ALA A 39 4.30 -34.97 -17.66
C ALA A 39 3.86 -33.78 -18.50
N TYR A 40 4.64 -33.46 -19.55
CA TYR A 40 4.41 -32.32 -20.44
C TYR A 40 4.69 -32.71 -21.90
N THR A 41 4.15 -31.92 -22.80
CA THR A 41 4.66 -31.85 -24.18
C THR A 41 5.80 -30.85 -24.21
N ALA A 42 7.02 -31.30 -24.53
CA ALA A 42 8.20 -30.46 -24.57
C ALA A 42 8.01 -29.29 -25.53
N GLY A 43 8.46 -28.12 -25.14
CA GLY A 43 8.30 -26.87 -25.89
C GLY A 43 8.25 -25.63 -25.01
N THR A 44 8.09 -24.48 -25.66
CA THR A 44 7.94 -23.18 -24.97
C THR A 44 6.52 -22.68 -25.14
N TYR A 45 5.87 -22.32 -24.06
CA TYR A 45 4.48 -21.88 -24.00
C TYR A 45 4.40 -20.55 -23.26
N THR A 46 3.49 -19.69 -23.69
CA THR A 46 3.22 -18.41 -23.02
C THR A 46 1.88 -18.47 -22.30
N GLY A 47 1.92 -18.36 -20.99
CA GLY A 47 0.72 -18.25 -20.17
C GLY A 47 0.51 -16.79 -19.71
N GLU A 48 -0.74 -16.46 -19.41
CA GLU A 48 -1.16 -15.11 -19.00
C GLU A 48 -2.08 -15.18 -17.78
N ALA A 49 -1.95 -14.17 -16.89
CA ALA A 49 -2.87 -13.96 -15.78
C ALA A 49 -2.96 -12.47 -15.42
N THR A 50 -4.05 -12.08 -14.77
CA THR A 50 -4.24 -10.71 -14.29
C THR A 50 -3.45 -10.49 -13.00
N GLY A 51 -2.58 -9.48 -13.00
CA GLY A 51 -1.87 -8.95 -11.84
C GLY A 51 -2.64 -7.80 -11.17
N HIS A 52 -1.91 -6.97 -10.42
CA HIS A 52 -2.49 -5.81 -9.76
C HIS A 52 -2.79 -4.68 -10.77
N ASN A 53 -1.84 -4.35 -11.64
CA ASN A 53 -1.94 -3.24 -12.58
C ASN A 53 -2.23 -3.67 -14.03
N GLY A 54 -2.35 -4.96 -14.29
CA GLY A 54 -2.61 -5.46 -15.64
C GLY A 54 -2.22 -6.91 -15.84
N ALA A 55 -2.08 -7.31 -17.11
CA ALA A 55 -1.69 -8.65 -17.47
C ALA A 55 -0.21 -8.92 -17.12
N VAL A 56 0.06 -10.12 -16.58
CA VAL A 56 1.39 -10.68 -16.39
C VAL A 56 1.53 -11.87 -17.34
N LYS A 57 2.53 -11.84 -18.23
CA LYS A 57 2.82 -12.95 -19.15
C LYS A 57 4.11 -13.65 -18.77
N ALA A 58 4.05 -14.96 -18.74
CA ALA A 58 5.20 -15.83 -18.47
C ALA A 58 5.46 -16.76 -19.67
N GLU A 59 6.67 -16.70 -20.22
CA GLU A 59 7.20 -17.68 -21.16
C GLU A 59 7.82 -18.83 -20.35
N VAL A 60 7.32 -20.04 -20.54
CA VAL A 60 7.73 -21.23 -19.80
C VAL A 60 8.21 -22.30 -20.77
N THR A 61 9.42 -22.80 -20.56
CA THR A 61 9.98 -23.90 -21.34
C THR A 61 9.89 -25.20 -20.55
N PHE A 62 9.37 -26.23 -21.21
CA PHE A 62 9.22 -27.58 -20.66
C PHE A 62 10.04 -28.59 -21.46
N SER A 63 10.67 -29.52 -20.76
CA SER A 63 11.01 -30.82 -21.28
C SER A 63 9.84 -31.78 -21.06
N ASP A 64 9.97 -33.06 -21.47
CA ASP A 64 8.92 -34.04 -21.27
C ASP A 64 8.53 -34.26 -19.79
N ASN A 65 9.39 -33.90 -18.83
CA ASN A 65 9.19 -34.17 -17.42
C ASN A 65 9.52 -33.03 -16.46
N ALA A 66 9.92 -31.86 -16.96
CA ALA A 66 10.37 -30.76 -16.09
C ALA A 66 10.02 -29.39 -16.65
N ILE A 67 9.85 -28.42 -15.75
CA ILE A 67 9.85 -26.98 -16.03
C ILE A 67 11.33 -26.55 -16.08
N GLU A 68 11.84 -26.20 -17.28
CA GLU A 68 13.25 -25.86 -17.48
C GLU A 68 13.55 -24.38 -17.26
N SER A 69 12.60 -23.50 -17.63
CA SER A 69 12.74 -22.08 -17.41
C SER A 69 11.39 -21.39 -17.30
N VAL A 70 11.36 -20.30 -16.53
CA VAL A 70 10.23 -19.36 -16.44
C VAL A 70 10.78 -17.96 -16.62
N LYS A 71 10.24 -17.20 -17.55
CA LYS A 71 10.62 -15.82 -17.82
C LYS A 71 9.39 -14.92 -17.92
N ILE A 72 9.35 -13.85 -17.13
CA ILE A 72 8.30 -12.86 -17.25
C ILE A 72 8.63 -11.97 -18.47
N THR A 73 7.73 -11.94 -19.45
CA THR A 73 7.93 -11.24 -20.73
C THR A 73 7.15 -9.95 -20.85
N GLU A 74 6.05 -9.83 -20.09
CA GLU A 74 5.21 -8.63 -20.06
C GLU A 74 4.59 -8.47 -18.67
N GLN A 75 4.65 -7.27 -18.12
CA GLN A 75 3.98 -6.91 -16.87
C GLN A 75 3.91 -5.37 -16.75
N SER A 76 2.96 -4.86 -15.97
CA SER A 76 2.78 -3.44 -15.64
C SER A 76 2.70 -3.22 -14.14
N GLU A 77 3.21 -4.17 -13.36
CA GLU A 77 3.18 -4.12 -11.90
C GLU A 77 3.98 -2.94 -11.35
N THR A 78 3.71 -2.54 -10.12
CA THR A 78 4.40 -1.40 -9.51
C THR A 78 5.88 -1.70 -9.33
N PRO A 79 6.79 -0.99 -10.02
CA PRO A 79 8.23 -1.18 -9.85
C PRO A 79 8.64 -1.02 -8.39
N PHE A 80 9.77 -1.61 -8.02
CA PHE A 80 10.27 -1.70 -6.65
C PHE A 80 9.47 -2.66 -5.76
N LEU A 81 8.14 -2.57 -5.69
CA LEU A 81 7.32 -3.49 -4.89
C LEU A 81 7.24 -4.89 -5.51
N SER A 82 7.17 -4.96 -6.83
CA SER A 82 7.05 -6.22 -7.57
C SER A 82 8.38 -6.87 -7.93
N ASP A 83 9.48 -6.12 -7.89
CA ASP A 83 10.79 -6.54 -8.42
C ASP A 83 11.23 -7.90 -7.83
N LYS A 84 11.14 -8.05 -6.51
CA LYS A 84 11.48 -9.30 -5.83
C LYS A 84 10.59 -10.48 -6.23
N ALA A 85 9.29 -10.25 -6.45
CA ALA A 85 8.39 -11.30 -6.90
C ALA A 85 8.69 -11.73 -8.35
N ILE A 86 9.03 -10.76 -9.22
CA ILE A 86 9.39 -11.01 -10.63
C ILE A 86 10.69 -11.79 -10.73
N GLU A 87 11.63 -11.57 -9.82
CA GLU A 87 12.92 -12.27 -9.77
C GLU A 87 12.80 -13.65 -9.11
N GLU A 88 12.31 -13.73 -7.87
CA GLU A 88 12.37 -14.94 -7.05
C GLU A 88 11.33 -16.01 -7.41
N ILE A 89 10.08 -15.62 -7.76
CA ILE A 89 9.02 -16.61 -7.99
C ILE A 89 9.33 -17.50 -9.19
N PRO A 90 9.79 -16.99 -10.35
CA PRO A 90 10.23 -17.84 -11.47
C PRO A 90 11.34 -18.82 -11.08
N GLU A 91 12.37 -18.36 -10.37
CA GLU A 91 13.48 -19.21 -9.92
C GLU A 91 13.02 -20.32 -8.98
N LYS A 92 12.17 -20.00 -8.01
CA LYS A 92 11.58 -20.97 -7.08
C LYS A 92 10.73 -22.02 -7.81
N ILE A 93 9.92 -21.62 -8.79
CA ILE A 93 9.11 -22.56 -9.59
C ILE A 93 10.01 -23.55 -10.33
N VAL A 94 11.09 -23.09 -10.94
CA VAL A 94 12.05 -23.98 -11.62
C VAL A 94 12.78 -24.86 -10.61
N LYS A 95 13.25 -24.31 -9.48
CA LYS A 95 13.98 -25.06 -8.44
C LYS A 95 13.12 -26.18 -7.84
N TYR A 96 11.88 -25.88 -7.51
CA TYR A 96 10.99 -26.80 -6.79
C TYR A 96 10.00 -27.55 -7.69
N GLN A 97 9.99 -27.28 -9.00
CA GLN A 97 9.10 -27.92 -9.98
C GLN A 97 7.61 -27.80 -9.63
N THR A 98 7.21 -26.66 -9.09
CA THR A 98 5.84 -26.40 -8.64
C THR A 98 5.55 -24.90 -8.59
N THR A 99 4.30 -24.53 -8.85
CA THR A 99 3.80 -23.16 -8.62
C THR A 99 3.31 -22.92 -7.18
N LYS A 100 3.32 -23.95 -6.33
CA LYS A 100 2.94 -23.87 -4.91
C LYS A 100 4.15 -23.46 -4.05
N VAL A 101 4.82 -22.40 -4.44
CA VAL A 101 5.90 -21.73 -3.72
C VAL A 101 5.33 -20.57 -2.90
N ASP A 102 6.06 -20.10 -1.88
CA ASP A 102 5.68 -18.94 -1.10
C ASP A 102 5.50 -17.69 -1.98
N SER A 103 4.62 -16.81 -1.58
CA SER A 103 4.47 -15.50 -2.20
C SER A 103 5.44 -14.51 -1.54
N VAL A 104 5.88 -13.51 -2.29
CA VAL A 104 6.61 -12.37 -1.75
C VAL A 104 5.63 -11.48 -1.00
N SER A 105 5.92 -11.21 0.27
CA SER A 105 5.09 -10.38 1.13
C SER A 105 5.16 -8.92 0.67
N GLY A 106 4.01 -8.27 0.54
CA GLY A 106 3.90 -6.94 -0.08
C GLY A 106 3.64 -6.97 -1.60
N ALA A 107 4.01 -8.07 -2.31
CA ALA A 107 3.75 -8.27 -3.74
C ALA A 107 2.85 -9.50 -3.99
N THR A 108 1.85 -9.72 -3.16
CA THR A 108 1.00 -10.93 -3.17
C THR A 108 0.23 -11.09 -4.49
N PHE A 109 -0.33 -10.01 -5.03
CA PHE A 109 -1.05 -10.05 -6.30
C PHE A 109 -0.13 -10.38 -7.47
N THR A 110 1.04 -9.76 -7.53
CA THR A 110 2.07 -10.06 -8.54
C THR A 110 2.54 -11.51 -8.43
N SER A 111 2.83 -11.98 -7.21
CA SER A 111 3.20 -13.37 -6.95
C SER A 111 2.13 -14.36 -7.43
N ALA A 112 0.86 -14.07 -7.16
CA ALA A 112 -0.27 -14.88 -7.60
C ALA A 112 -0.41 -14.86 -9.13
N ALA A 113 -0.26 -13.69 -9.76
CA ALA A 113 -0.32 -13.55 -11.22
C ALA A 113 0.78 -14.35 -11.91
N ILE A 114 2.02 -14.28 -11.44
CA ILE A 114 3.14 -15.08 -11.97
C ILE A 114 2.82 -16.57 -11.87
N LYS A 115 2.41 -17.05 -10.69
CA LYS A 115 2.05 -18.46 -10.47
C LYS A 115 0.90 -18.91 -11.38
N ASN A 116 -0.10 -18.08 -11.57
CA ASN A 116 -1.26 -18.36 -12.43
C ASN A 116 -0.88 -18.34 -13.92
N ALA A 117 -0.04 -17.42 -14.36
CA ALA A 117 0.50 -17.41 -15.72
C ALA A 117 1.30 -18.68 -16.03
N VAL A 118 2.12 -19.14 -15.08
CA VAL A 118 2.82 -20.43 -15.23
C VAL A 118 1.85 -21.61 -15.24
N ASN A 119 0.80 -21.60 -14.40
CA ASN A 119 -0.25 -22.63 -14.42
C ASN A 119 -0.98 -22.70 -15.78
N ASP A 120 -1.21 -21.55 -16.41
CA ASP A 120 -1.79 -21.48 -17.75
C ASP A 120 -0.84 -22.12 -18.79
N ALA A 121 0.45 -21.80 -18.76
CA ALA A 121 1.46 -22.44 -19.61
C ALA A 121 1.57 -23.96 -19.36
N VAL A 122 1.51 -24.41 -18.10
CA VAL A 122 1.46 -25.84 -17.73
C VAL A 122 0.28 -26.54 -18.40
N LYS A 123 -0.89 -25.93 -18.36
CA LYS A 123 -2.10 -26.47 -19.02
C LYS A 123 -1.93 -26.57 -20.53
N GLN A 124 -1.32 -25.55 -21.16
CA GLN A 124 -1.04 -25.57 -22.61
C GLN A 124 -0.07 -26.68 -22.98
N ALA A 125 0.92 -26.97 -22.13
CA ALA A 125 1.85 -28.08 -22.29
C ALA A 125 1.25 -29.48 -21.99
N GLY A 126 -0.05 -29.55 -21.66
CA GLY A 126 -0.74 -30.82 -21.33
C GLY A 126 -0.55 -31.29 -19.89
N GLY A 127 0.11 -30.51 -19.04
CA GLY A 127 0.29 -30.78 -17.63
C GLY A 127 -0.92 -30.42 -16.77
N ASP A 128 -0.86 -30.81 -15.50
CA ASP A 128 -1.92 -30.56 -14.50
C ASP A 128 -1.32 -29.97 -13.22
N SER A 129 -1.34 -28.65 -13.12
CA SER A 129 -0.81 -27.93 -11.96
C SER A 129 -1.57 -28.18 -10.65
N SER A 130 -2.81 -28.74 -10.71
CA SER A 130 -3.55 -29.10 -9.51
C SER A 130 -2.87 -30.24 -8.73
N LYS A 131 -2.08 -31.06 -9.42
CA LYS A 131 -1.30 -32.18 -8.86
C LYS A 131 0.05 -31.76 -8.27
N PHE A 132 0.45 -30.52 -8.42
CA PHE A 132 1.70 -30.04 -7.85
C PHE A 132 1.71 -30.22 -6.33
N ALA A 133 2.83 -30.71 -5.80
CA ALA A 133 3.10 -30.71 -4.37
C ALA A 133 3.43 -29.28 -3.89
N ASN A 134 3.22 -29.00 -2.61
CA ASN A 134 3.76 -27.78 -2.02
C ASN A 134 5.29 -27.82 -2.08
N ALA A 135 5.91 -26.67 -2.37
CA ALA A 135 7.35 -26.56 -2.25
C ALA A 135 7.78 -26.77 -0.80
N THR A 136 8.89 -27.47 -0.62
CA THR A 136 9.58 -27.53 0.68
C THR A 136 10.76 -26.59 0.55
N GLU A 137 10.49 -25.30 0.83
CA GLU A 137 11.53 -24.27 0.81
C GLU A 137 12.49 -24.49 1.98
N GLU A 138 13.77 -24.21 1.75
CA GLU A 138 14.79 -24.30 2.80
C GLU A 138 14.52 -23.22 3.86
N THR A 139 14.49 -23.60 5.14
CA THR A 139 14.45 -22.64 6.25
C THR A 139 15.86 -22.05 6.40
N PRO A 140 16.01 -20.71 6.38
CA PRO A 140 17.31 -20.10 6.60
C PRO A 140 17.85 -20.42 8.00
N GLU A 141 19.17 -20.26 8.20
CA GLU A 141 19.77 -20.40 9.51
C GLU A 141 19.24 -19.34 10.47
N LYS A 142 18.97 -19.74 11.72
CA LYS A 142 18.49 -18.83 12.76
C LYS A 142 19.53 -17.74 13.00
N GLN A 143 19.07 -16.49 12.97
CA GLN A 143 19.89 -15.34 13.35
C GLN A 143 20.23 -15.39 14.85
N SER A 144 21.42 -14.89 15.20
CA SER A 144 21.79 -14.61 16.59
C SER A 144 21.36 -13.22 17.00
N ASP A 145 21.24 -13.00 18.29
CA ASP A 145 21.04 -11.67 18.84
C ASP A 145 22.10 -10.70 18.35
N MET A 146 21.73 -9.43 18.16
CA MET A 146 22.62 -8.40 17.64
C MET A 146 22.50 -7.11 18.44
N ASP A 147 23.57 -6.29 18.40
CA ASP A 147 23.63 -4.99 19.07
C ASP A 147 23.67 -3.86 18.04
N THR A 148 22.95 -2.77 18.33
CA THR A 148 22.98 -1.55 17.52
C THR A 148 22.89 -0.30 18.42
N ASP A 149 23.18 0.88 17.89
CA ASP A 149 22.92 2.13 18.60
C ASP A 149 21.45 2.55 18.43
N VAL A 150 20.94 2.52 17.20
CA VAL A 150 19.56 2.88 16.85
C VAL A 150 18.88 1.71 16.12
N LEU A 151 17.73 1.26 16.64
CA LEU A 151 16.84 0.33 15.97
C LEU A 151 15.64 1.09 15.42
N VAL A 152 15.39 0.99 14.12
CA VAL A 152 14.19 1.53 13.47
C VAL A 152 13.24 0.37 13.12
N ILE A 153 12.00 0.44 13.57
CA ILE A 153 10.97 -0.57 13.35
C ILE A 153 9.98 -0.06 12.30
N GLY A 154 10.07 -0.57 11.08
CA GLY A 154 9.26 -0.21 9.92
C GLY A 154 10.03 0.56 8.86
N GLY A 155 9.97 0.07 7.60
CA GLY A 155 10.68 0.60 6.44
C GLY A 155 9.82 1.51 5.56
N GLY A 156 8.84 2.25 6.12
CA GLY A 156 8.07 3.27 5.41
C GLY A 156 8.80 4.60 5.27
N ALA A 157 8.09 5.66 4.85
CA ALA A 157 8.67 7.00 4.62
C ALA A 157 9.44 7.53 5.84
N SER A 158 8.79 7.53 7.01
CA SER A 158 9.39 8.03 8.26
C SER A 158 10.55 7.16 8.72
N GLY A 159 10.43 5.83 8.62
CA GLY A 159 11.46 4.90 9.06
C GLY A 159 12.71 4.92 8.18
N LEU A 160 12.56 4.98 6.85
CA LEU A 160 13.70 5.12 5.93
C LEU A 160 14.45 6.43 6.20
N MET A 161 13.71 7.54 6.35
CA MET A 161 14.33 8.84 6.65
C MET A 161 15.01 8.84 8.03
N ALA A 162 14.40 8.21 9.04
CA ALA A 162 14.99 8.10 10.37
C ALA A 162 16.27 7.25 10.35
N ALA A 163 16.26 6.12 9.66
CA ALA A 163 17.41 5.21 9.59
C ALA A 163 18.57 5.83 8.83
N GLU A 164 18.29 6.48 7.70
CA GLU A 164 19.30 7.22 6.91
C GLU A 164 19.92 8.33 7.76
N THR A 165 19.08 9.19 8.36
CA THR A 165 19.55 10.30 9.18
C THR A 165 20.37 9.81 10.38
N ALA A 166 19.92 8.78 11.11
CA ALA A 166 20.67 8.25 12.25
C ALA A 166 22.05 7.71 11.85
N ALA A 167 22.13 7.01 10.72
CA ALA A 167 23.39 6.48 10.21
C ALA A 167 24.32 7.60 9.71
N THR A 168 23.79 8.61 9.04
CA THR A 168 24.55 9.78 8.56
C THR A 168 25.09 10.62 9.73
N GLU A 169 24.35 10.72 10.83
CA GLU A 169 24.81 11.33 12.09
C GLU A 169 25.79 10.44 12.88
N GLY A 170 26.12 9.25 12.37
CA GLY A 170 27.22 8.39 12.87
C GLY A 170 26.78 7.25 13.80
N ALA A 171 25.49 7.00 13.98
CA ALA A 171 25.01 5.85 14.76
C ALA A 171 25.06 4.55 13.95
N LYS A 172 25.45 3.44 14.60
CA LYS A 172 25.22 2.12 14.05
C LYS A 172 23.71 1.86 14.03
N THR A 173 23.12 1.73 12.84
CA THR A 173 21.67 1.67 12.66
C THR A 173 21.23 0.36 12.03
N VAL A 174 20.17 -0.25 12.62
CA VAL A 174 19.45 -1.39 12.06
C VAL A 174 18.02 -0.96 11.80
N LEU A 175 17.49 -1.29 10.61
CA LEU A 175 16.09 -1.14 10.25
C LEU A 175 15.47 -2.51 10.02
N VAL A 176 14.34 -2.80 10.67
CA VAL A 176 13.55 -4.02 10.44
C VAL A 176 12.24 -3.69 9.73
N GLU A 177 11.89 -4.48 8.70
CA GLU A 177 10.64 -4.39 7.95
C GLU A 177 10.00 -5.78 7.85
N LYS A 178 8.74 -5.90 8.24
CA LYS A 178 8.03 -7.20 8.25
C LYS A 178 7.68 -7.73 6.86
N LEU A 179 7.53 -6.84 5.88
CA LEU A 179 7.33 -7.22 4.49
C LEU A 179 8.68 -7.56 3.84
N ASP A 180 8.62 -8.23 2.70
CA ASP A 180 9.82 -8.62 1.96
C ASP A 180 10.49 -7.45 1.22
N SER A 181 9.88 -6.24 1.25
CA SER A 181 10.43 -4.99 0.72
C SER A 181 10.10 -3.81 1.62
N VAL A 182 10.99 -2.83 1.69
CA VAL A 182 10.72 -1.53 2.31
C VAL A 182 9.78 -0.70 1.44
N GLY A 183 9.29 0.43 1.96
CA GLY A 183 8.50 1.42 1.24
C GLY A 183 7.17 1.73 1.90
N GLY A 184 6.51 0.74 2.49
CA GLY A 184 5.21 0.95 3.12
C GLY A 184 4.23 1.69 2.20
N THR A 185 3.42 2.60 2.74
CA THR A 185 2.48 3.43 1.97
C THR A 185 3.19 4.45 1.06
N LEU A 186 4.45 4.82 1.34
CA LEU A 186 5.24 5.68 0.45
C LEU A 186 5.31 5.10 -0.96
N ALA A 187 5.59 3.82 -1.09
CA ALA A 187 5.80 3.18 -2.39
C ALA A 187 4.58 3.24 -3.32
N VAL A 188 3.37 3.39 -2.77
CA VAL A 188 2.12 3.53 -3.53
C VAL A 188 1.59 4.97 -3.56
N SER A 189 2.32 5.93 -3.01
CA SER A 189 1.95 7.34 -2.95
C SER A 189 2.30 8.10 -4.24
N ALA A 190 1.78 9.32 -4.36
CA ALA A 190 2.16 10.23 -5.44
C ALA A 190 3.54 10.89 -5.24
N GLY A 191 4.15 10.81 -4.05
CA GLY A 191 5.44 11.46 -3.76
C GLY A 191 5.36 12.97 -3.51
N LEU A 192 4.20 13.50 -3.14
CA LEU A 192 4.00 14.90 -2.77
C LEU A 192 4.33 15.13 -1.29
N LEU A 193 5.15 16.11 -0.98
CA LEU A 193 5.53 16.50 0.37
C LEU A 193 5.07 17.94 0.67
N LEU A 194 4.46 18.14 1.83
CA LEU A 194 4.24 19.49 2.38
C LEU A 194 5.56 20.24 2.48
N THR A 195 5.56 21.50 2.08
CA THR A 195 6.76 22.36 2.05
C THR A 195 6.43 23.69 2.73
N VAL A 196 7.18 24.03 3.76
CA VAL A 196 7.03 25.28 4.53
C VAL A 196 8.41 25.87 4.80
N ASP A 197 8.58 27.16 4.47
CA ASP A 197 9.81 27.92 4.69
C ASP A 197 11.07 27.24 4.10
N SER A 198 10.98 26.66 2.89
CA SER A 198 12.09 26.02 2.19
C SER A 198 13.01 27.06 1.53
N GLU A 199 14.32 26.94 1.74
CA GLU A 199 15.31 27.79 1.09
C GLU A 199 15.34 27.63 -0.44
N THR A 200 14.86 26.49 -0.93
CA THR A 200 14.82 26.15 -2.36
C THR A 200 13.49 26.55 -3.04
N THR A 201 12.51 27.03 -2.28
CA THR A 201 11.23 27.54 -2.79
C THR A 201 11.31 29.06 -2.90
N THR A 202 11.30 29.62 -4.11
CA THR A 202 11.52 31.07 -4.34
C THR A 202 10.39 31.75 -5.10
N GLU A 203 9.46 31.00 -5.69
CA GLU A 203 8.44 31.55 -6.60
C GLU A 203 7.02 31.55 -6.01
N VAL A 204 6.83 30.89 -4.87
CA VAL A 204 5.54 30.73 -4.20
C VAL A 204 5.70 31.03 -2.72
N ASP A 205 4.68 31.64 -2.11
CA ASP A 205 4.63 31.87 -0.66
C ASP A 205 4.37 30.55 0.07
N ASP A 206 5.43 29.92 0.60
CA ASP A 206 5.40 28.71 1.41
C ASP A 206 5.55 28.99 2.92
N SER A 207 5.22 30.21 3.34
CA SER A 207 5.37 30.64 4.74
C SER A 207 4.55 29.79 5.73
N LEU A 208 5.10 29.63 6.93
CA LEU A 208 4.43 28.97 8.04
C LEU A 208 3.07 29.60 8.35
N ASP A 209 2.98 30.94 8.28
CA ASP A 209 1.74 31.67 8.58
C ASP A 209 0.60 31.30 7.61
N ARG A 210 0.93 31.19 6.31
CA ARG A 210 -0.02 30.73 5.29
C ARG A 210 -0.48 29.30 5.57
N MET A 211 0.45 28.40 5.85
CA MET A 211 0.14 27.00 6.15
C MET A 211 -0.74 26.84 7.39
N VAL A 212 -0.39 27.51 8.48
CA VAL A 212 -1.15 27.44 9.75
C VAL A 212 -2.55 28.04 9.58
N THR A 213 -2.70 29.11 8.81
CA THR A 213 -4.00 29.69 8.50
C THR A 213 -4.87 28.69 7.76
N PHE A 214 -4.36 28.12 6.67
CA PHE A 214 -5.06 27.08 5.91
C PHE A 214 -5.44 25.91 6.81
N PHE A 215 -4.50 25.40 7.62
CA PHE A 215 -4.73 24.25 8.49
C PHE A 215 -5.84 24.50 9.53
N LYS A 216 -5.91 25.70 10.12
CA LYS A 216 -6.97 26.09 11.04
C LYS A 216 -8.32 26.20 10.34
N GLU A 217 -8.35 26.78 9.14
CA GLU A 217 -9.57 26.89 8.33
C GLU A 217 -10.14 25.51 7.98
N GLN A 218 -9.28 24.58 7.52
CA GLN A 218 -9.70 23.24 7.14
C GLN A 218 -10.21 22.40 8.34
N ASN A 219 -9.71 22.64 9.53
CA ASN A 219 -10.13 21.94 10.73
C ASN A 219 -11.17 22.69 11.58
N SER A 220 -11.77 23.78 11.03
CA SER A 220 -12.76 24.58 11.77
C SER A 220 -14.03 23.82 12.17
N ASP A 221 -14.44 22.85 11.34
CA ASP A 221 -15.61 21.98 11.53
C ASP A 221 -15.22 20.53 11.88
N SER A 222 -13.96 20.30 12.24
CA SER A 222 -13.44 18.97 12.61
C SER A 222 -14.01 18.53 13.97
N ASP A 223 -14.41 17.27 14.06
CA ASP A 223 -14.83 16.64 15.33
C ASP A 223 -13.63 16.44 16.28
N VAL A 224 -12.41 16.53 15.74
CA VAL A 224 -11.15 16.43 16.48
C VAL A 224 -10.32 17.68 16.22
N THR A 225 -9.96 18.38 17.29
CA THR A 225 -9.06 19.53 17.21
C THR A 225 -7.62 19.06 17.26
N PRO A 226 -6.80 19.32 16.21
CA PRO A 226 -5.36 19.04 16.27
C PRO A 226 -4.68 19.91 17.33
N ASP A 227 -3.52 19.46 17.78
CA ASP A 227 -2.62 20.34 18.54
C ASP A 227 -1.91 21.27 17.56
N TYR A 228 -2.46 22.50 17.41
CA TYR A 228 -1.93 23.47 16.45
C TYR A 228 -0.49 23.92 16.77
N ASP A 229 -0.10 23.94 18.05
CA ASP A 229 1.24 24.33 18.45
C ASP A 229 2.24 23.22 18.10
N PHE A 230 1.87 21.97 18.36
CA PHE A 230 2.65 20.80 17.95
C PHE A 230 2.77 20.73 16.42
N ALA A 231 1.65 20.81 15.70
CA ALA A 231 1.63 20.74 14.24
C ALA A 231 2.48 21.86 13.61
N SER A 232 2.42 23.10 14.14
CA SER A 232 3.21 24.22 13.64
C SER A 232 4.72 23.97 13.78
N LYS A 233 5.18 23.36 14.87
CA LYS A 233 6.60 23.00 15.06
C LYS A 233 7.10 21.97 14.03
N ILE A 234 6.21 21.04 13.61
CA ILE A 234 6.55 20.09 12.54
C ILE A 234 6.55 20.81 11.19
N PHE A 235 5.54 21.65 10.90
CA PHE A 235 5.47 22.41 9.64
C PHE A 235 6.72 23.25 9.40
N GLU A 236 7.15 24.01 10.41
CA GLU A 236 8.34 24.87 10.37
C GLU A 236 9.61 24.14 9.89
N GLN A 237 9.65 22.81 10.06
CA GLN A 237 10.82 22.00 9.69
C GLN A 237 10.67 21.26 8.37
N THR A 238 9.47 21.25 7.75
CA THR A 238 9.25 20.50 6.50
C THR A 238 10.05 21.06 5.33
N GLY A 239 10.26 22.37 5.26
CA GLY A 239 11.10 23.00 4.25
C GLY A 239 12.54 22.52 4.32
N SER A 240 13.12 22.49 5.54
CA SER A 240 14.49 21.96 5.72
C SER A 240 14.62 20.49 5.32
N THR A 241 13.55 19.70 5.41
CA THR A 241 13.52 18.31 4.94
C THR A 241 13.48 18.26 3.41
N VAL A 242 12.67 19.11 2.77
CA VAL A 242 12.63 19.23 1.30
C VAL A 242 13.98 19.71 0.76
N ASP A 243 14.62 20.68 1.42
CA ASP A 243 15.93 21.19 1.05
C ASP A 243 17.00 20.10 1.15
N TYR A 244 16.96 19.27 2.19
CA TYR A 244 17.83 18.10 2.34
C TYR A 244 17.64 17.12 1.18
N LEU A 245 16.42 16.76 0.83
CA LEU A 245 16.13 15.86 -0.30
C LEU A 245 16.68 16.43 -1.61
N ARG A 246 16.52 17.74 -1.84
CA ARG A 246 17.02 18.41 -3.06
C ARG A 246 18.53 18.60 -3.07
N ASN A 247 19.08 19.13 -1.98
CA ASN A 247 20.46 19.61 -1.94
C ASN A 247 21.47 18.51 -1.60
N ASP A 248 21.12 17.59 -0.70
CA ASP A 248 22.02 16.54 -0.24
C ASP A 248 21.77 15.23 -1.00
N LEU A 249 20.53 14.77 -1.10
CA LEU A 249 20.20 13.54 -1.83
C LEU A 249 20.03 13.75 -3.34
N LYS A 250 20.07 15.00 -3.83
CA LYS A 250 19.99 15.38 -5.25
C LYS A 250 18.71 14.93 -5.95
N LEU A 251 17.61 14.84 -5.22
CA LEU A 251 16.32 14.50 -5.80
C LEU A 251 15.68 15.71 -6.47
N GLU A 252 15.20 15.53 -7.69
CA GLU A 252 14.46 16.58 -8.40
C GLU A 252 13.01 16.65 -7.90
N GLY A 253 12.55 17.86 -7.61
CA GLY A 253 11.17 18.09 -7.15
C GLY A 253 10.60 19.39 -7.71
N THR A 254 9.32 19.36 -8.08
CA THR A 254 8.57 20.52 -8.58
C THR A 254 7.74 21.13 -7.47
N THR A 255 7.90 22.42 -7.21
CA THR A 255 7.09 23.15 -6.26
C THR A 255 5.69 23.44 -6.84
N LEU A 256 4.65 23.15 -6.08
CA LEU A 256 3.25 23.30 -6.46
C LEU A 256 2.53 24.19 -5.43
N ASP A 257 1.83 25.24 -5.92
CA ASP A 257 0.85 25.96 -5.09
C ASP A 257 -0.46 25.16 -5.06
N MET A 258 -0.84 24.71 -3.86
CA MET A 258 -2.01 23.88 -3.63
C MET A 258 -3.26 24.71 -3.26
N GLY A 259 -3.21 26.04 -3.41
CA GLY A 259 -4.32 26.95 -3.15
C GLY A 259 -4.40 27.52 -1.72
N GLY A 260 -3.80 26.88 -0.74
CA GLY A 260 -3.73 27.33 0.67
C GLY A 260 -2.41 26.98 1.32
N TYR A 261 -1.67 26.09 0.73
CA TYR A 261 -0.36 25.61 1.18
C TYR A 261 0.53 25.29 -0.03
N VAL A 262 1.78 24.99 0.21
CA VAL A 262 2.73 24.60 -0.82
C VAL A 262 3.15 23.15 -0.64
N GLY A 263 3.26 22.43 -1.74
CA GLY A 263 3.81 21.09 -1.79
C GLY A 263 4.96 20.98 -2.78
N THR A 264 5.91 20.11 -2.50
CA THR A 264 6.94 19.70 -3.45
C THR A 264 6.61 18.31 -3.97
N GLN A 265 6.32 18.21 -5.25
CA GLN A 265 6.15 16.95 -5.95
C GLN A 265 7.52 16.43 -6.35
N PHE A 266 8.00 15.42 -5.65
CA PHE A 266 9.15 14.62 -6.07
C PHE A 266 8.71 13.60 -7.12
N THR A 267 9.58 12.69 -7.49
CA THR A 267 9.20 11.54 -8.31
C THR A 267 8.11 10.72 -7.64
N ILE A 268 7.40 9.88 -8.42
CA ILE A 268 6.36 8.99 -7.89
C ILE A 268 6.88 8.17 -6.70
N GLY A 269 6.01 7.86 -5.76
CA GLY A 269 6.37 7.33 -4.44
C GLY A 269 7.32 6.14 -4.43
N TYR A 270 7.21 5.20 -5.39
CA TYR A 270 8.15 4.06 -5.44
C TYR A 270 9.58 4.47 -5.84
N GLU A 271 9.76 5.52 -6.65
CA GLU A 271 11.11 6.04 -6.99
C GLU A 271 11.71 6.79 -5.81
N LEU A 272 10.91 7.59 -5.10
CA LEU A 272 11.32 8.24 -3.86
C LEU A 272 11.70 7.20 -2.80
N CYS A 273 10.92 6.11 -2.69
CA CYS A 273 11.22 5.01 -1.80
C CYS A 273 12.57 4.34 -2.14
N ARG A 274 12.80 4.06 -3.44
CA ARG A 274 14.07 3.50 -3.90
C ARG A 274 15.23 4.42 -3.57
N ALA A 275 15.10 5.72 -3.84
CA ALA A 275 16.14 6.69 -3.53
C ALA A 275 16.49 6.72 -2.04
N LEU A 276 15.49 6.72 -1.14
CA LEU A 276 15.72 6.68 0.30
C LEU A 276 16.34 5.34 0.76
N ALA A 277 15.93 4.22 0.17
CA ALA A 277 16.52 2.91 0.47
C ALA A 277 18.00 2.85 0.03
N ASP A 278 18.31 3.38 -1.16
CA ASP A 278 19.71 3.47 -1.66
C ASP A 278 20.58 4.36 -0.75
N GLU A 279 20.02 5.46 -0.22
CA GLU A 279 20.75 6.32 0.74
C GLU A 279 20.95 5.61 2.09
N CYS A 280 19.99 4.84 2.58
CA CYS A 280 20.17 3.97 3.75
C CYS A 280 21.35 3.00 3.54
N GLU A 281 21.44 2.34 2.38
CA GLU A 281 22.53 1.43 2.06
C GLU A 281 23.86 2.17 2.03
N LYS A 282 23.95 3.33 1.37
CA LYS A 282 25.16 4.18 1.29
C LYS A 282 25.60 4.66 2.67
N ALA A 283 24.68 5.00 3.55
CA ALA A 283 24.94 5.40 4.93
C ALA A 283 25.36 4.22 5.83
N GLY A 284 25.24 2.98 5.35
CA GLY A 284 25.63 1.77 6.09
C GLY A 284 24.55 1.23 7.03
N VAL A 285 23.29 1.56 6.81
CA VAL A 285 22.16 0.98 7.55
C VAL A 285 22.06 -0.53 7.25
N THR A 286 21.93 -1.34 8.29
CA THR A 286 21.58 -2.76 8.12
C THR A 286 20.07 -2.88 7.98
N VAL A 287 19.57 -3.16 6.77
CA VAL A 287 18.15 -3.32 6.48
C VAL A 287 17.78 -4.81 6.46
N LEU A 288 16.84 -5.20 7.34
CA LEU A 288 16.35 -6.57 7.50
C LEU A 288 14.87 -6.63 7.09
N THR A 289 14.61 -7.02 5.85
CA THR A 289 13.25 -7.28 5.34
C THR A 289 12.76 -8.67 5.71
N GLY A 290 11.45 -8.94 5.66
CA GLY A 290 10.86 -10.20 6.13
C GLY A 290 11.07 -10.42 7.62
N THR A 291 11.36 -9.35 8.37
CA THR A 291 11.69 -9.37 9.81
C THR A 291 10.68 -8.54 10.59
N LYS A 292 9.81 -9.21 11.33
CA LYS A 292 8.74 -8.58 12.11
C LYS A 292 9.20 -8.30 13.53
N ALA A 293 9.01 -7.07 14.02
CA ALA A 293 9.10 -6.76 15.45
C ALA A 293 7.85 -7.31 16.16
N GLU A 294 8.05 -8.15 17.17
CA GLU A 294 6.99 -8.81 17.91
C GLU A 294 6.68 -8.07 19.22
N SER A 295 7.71 -7.55 19.91
CA SER A 295 7.57 -6.80 21.16
C SER A 295 8.80 -5.92 21.42
N LEU A 296 8.60 -4.84 22.17
CA LEU A 296 9.70 -4.05 22.72
C LEU A 296 10.28 -4.73 23.97
N VAL A 297 11.61 -4.70 24.12
CA VAL A 297 12.30 -5.17 25.32
C VAL A 297 12.44 -3.99 26.27
N VAL A 298 11.99 -4.17 27.53
CA VAL A 298 12.04 -3.14 28.57
C VAL A 298 12.85 -3.65 29.75
N GLU A 299 13.86 -2.91 30.16
CA GLU A 299 14.69 -3.19 31.35
C GLU A 299 14.74 -1.95 32.21
N ASP A 300 14.49 -2.11 33.52
CA ASP A 300 14.49 -1.01 34.49
C ASP A 300 13.64 0.21 34.09
N GLY A 301 12.55 -0.03 33.36
CA GLY A 301 11.63 1.02 32.86
C GLY A 301 12.08 1.76 31.61
N ALA A 302 13.17 1.37 30.98
CA ALA A 302 13.66 1.90 29.71
C ALA A 302 13.58 0.85 28.61
N VAL A 303 13.31 1.28 27.38
CA VAL A 303 13.37 0.40 26.20
C VAL A 303 14.83 0.16 25.85
N THR A 304 15.21 -1.13 25.67
CA THR A 304 16.57 -1.58 25.39
C THR A 304 16.69 -2.39 24.09
N GLY A 305 15.62 -2.45 23.29
CA GLY A 305 15.60 -3.16 22.02
C GLY A 305 14.22 -3.71 21.67
N ALA A 306 14.21 -4.70 20.78
CA ALA A 306 13.00 -5.43 20.40
C ALA A 306 13.29 -6.91 20.17
N THR A 307 12.31 -7.76 20.47
CA THR A 307 12.26 -9.13 19.98
C THR A 307 11.69 -9.09 18.56
N VAL A 308 12.39 -9.71 17.64
CA VAL A 308 12.01 -9.77 16.23
C VAL A 308 11.93 -11.21 15.76
N SER A 309 11.17 -11.47 14.68
CA SER A 309 11.06 -12.79 14.07
C SER A 309 11.21 -12.72 12.56
N ASP A 310 11.84 -13.73 11.99
CA ASP A 310 11.93 -14.00 10.57
C ASP A 310 11.52 -15.45 10.26
N LYS A 311 11.73 -15.93 9.02
CA LYS A 311 11.44 -17.33 8.64
C LYS A 311 12.27 -18.38 9.42
N ALA A 312 13.39 -17.98 10.02
CA ALA A 312 14.28 -18.86 10.79
C ALA A 312 13.93 -18.92 12.29
N GLY A 313 13.15 -17.96 12.80
CA GLY A 313 12.69 -17.90 14.16
C GLY A 313 12.92 -16.54 14.83
N GLU A 314 12.74 -16.50 16.16
CA GLU A 314 12.87 -15.29 16.95
C GLU A 314 14.32 -15.06 17.42
N TYR A 315 14.71 -13.78 17.49
CA TYR A 315 15.96 -13.32 18.09
C TYR A 315 15.77 -11.89 18.63
N THR A 316 16.74 -11.37 19.36
CA THR A 316 16.66 -10.05 19.97
C THR A 316 17.63 -9.09 19.29
N ILE A 317 17.16 -7.87 18.99
CA ILE A 317 18.02 -6.75 18.63
C ILE A 317 18.08 -5.80 19.83
N HIS A 318 19.23 -5.78 20.48
CA HIS A 318 19.53 -4.83 21.56
C HIS A 318 19.87 -3.48 20.95
N ALA A 319 19.25 -2.42 21.45
CA ALA A 319 19.44 -1.07 20.94
C ALA A 319 19.46 -0.05 22.07
N LYS A 320 20.30 0.97 21.96
CA LYS A 320 20.31 2.08 22.91
C LYS A 320 19.09 2.99 22.74
N LYS A 321 18.61 3.12 21.49
CA LYS A 321 17.42 3.89 21.12
C LYS A 321 16.58 3.09 20.12
N VAL A 322 15.25 3.16 20.26
CA VAL A 322 14.30 2.49 19.37
C VAL A 322 13.34 3.52 18.78
N ILE A 323 13.22 3.56 17.46
CA ILE A 323 12.31 4.44 16.73
C ILE A 323 11.21 3.56 16.10
N VAL A 324 9.97 3.69 16.58
CA VAL A 324 8.83 2.93 16.07
C VAL A 324 8.15 3.71 14.93
N ALA A 325 8.32 3.22 13.71
CA ALA A 325 7.82 3.79 12.44
C ALA A 325 6.93 2.78 11.70
N ALA A 326 6.17 1.97 12.44
CA ALA A 326 5.52 0.76 11.94
C ALA A 326 4.17 1.00 11.23
N GLY A 327 3.86 2.25 10.90
CA GLY A 327 2.63 2.63 10.22
C GLY A 327 1.39 2.61 11.12
N GLY A 328 0.22 2.63 10.49
CA GLY A 328 -1.08 2.71 11.16
C GLY A 328 -1.76 1.35 11.37
N ALA A 329 -3.09 1.40 11.50
CA ALA A 329 -3.92 0.25 11.86
C ALA A 329 -5.06 -0.03 10.85
N SER A 330 -4.97 0.48 9.63
CA SER A 330 -6.06 0.42 8.64
C SER A 330 -6.44 -1.00 8.19
N TRP A 331 -5.49 -1.93 8.22
CA TRP A 331 -5.71 -3.35 7.88
C TRP A 331 -5.97 -4.23 9.10
N SER A 332 -6.18 -3.64 10.29
CA SER A 332 -6.48 -4.35 11.52
C SER A 332 -7.93 -4.17 11.95
N ASP A 333 -8.40 -5.03 12.85
CA ASP A 333 -9.70 -4.85 13.49
C ASP A 333 -9.69 -3.69 14.52
N THR A 334 -8.52 -3.22 14.95
CA THR A 334 -8.35 -2.09 15.89
C THR A 334 -9.01 -0.81 15.35
N LEU A 335 -8.89 -0.52 14.05
CA LEU A 335 -9.59 0.62 13.45
C LEU A 335 -11.10 0.49 13.61
N LYS A 336 -11.67 -0.69 13.33
CA LYS A 336 -13.10 -0.95 13.44
C LYS A 336 -13.60 -0.91 14.89
N GLU A 337 -12.76 -1.27 15.83
CA GLU A 337 -13.08 -1.19 17.27
C GLU A 337 -13.09 0.25 17.76
N LYS A 338 -12.07 1.02 17.38
CA LYS A 338 -11.90 2.44 17.77
C LYS A 338 -12.82 3.39 16.99
N GLN A 339 -13.23 3.04 15.78
CA GLN A 339 -14.16 3.81 14.94
C GLN A 339 -15.30 2.91 14.42
N PRO A 340 -16.34 2.64 15.23
CA PRO A 340 -17.41 1.69 14.87
C PRO A 340 -18.18 2.00 13.57
N ALA A 341 -18.27 3.28 13.18
CA ALA A 341 -18.90 3.68 11.93
C ALA A 341 -18.28 2.99 10.70
N VAL A 342 -16.97 2.75 10.73
CA VAL A 342 -16.21 2.10 9.65
C VAL A 342 -16.62 0.63 9.43
N LYS A 343 -17.28 -0.03 10.40
CA LYS A 343 -17.75 -1.44 10.25
C LYS A 343 -18.77 -1.61 9.13
N THR A 344 -19.51 -0.56 8.81
CA THR A 344 -20.57 -0.59 7.81
C THR A 344 -20.18 0.05 6.48
N VAL A 345 -19.01 0.67 6.43
CA VAL A 345 -18.51 1.36 5.24
C VAL A 345 -17.65 0.42 4.42
N ASP A 346 -17.89 0.36 3.11
CA ASP A 346 -17.05 -0.35 2.16
C ASP A 346 -15.83 0.53 1.83
N LEU A 347 -14.73 0.33 2.58
CA LEU A 347 -13.50 1.09 2.40
C LEU A 347 -12.65 0.52 1.26
N ASN A 348 -12.19 1.41 0.37
CA ASN A 348 -11.06 1.13 -0.50
C ASN A 348 -9.77 1.57 0.17
N GLU A 349 -9.15 0.66 0.91
CA GLU A 349 -7.90 0.91 1.60
C GLU A 349 -6.73 0.88 0.62
N LYS A 350 -6.04 2.03 0.48
CA LYS A 350 -4.92 2.25 -0.45
C LYS A 350 -3.56 2.23 0.26
N SER A 351 -3.58 2.18 1.60
CA SER A 351 -2.33 2.08 2.36
C SER A 351 -1.70 0.69 2.25
N CYS A 352 -0.45 0.62 2.64
CA CYS A 352 0.29 -0.64 2.71
C CYS A 352 -0.44 -1.69 3.57
N ILE A 353 -0.55 -2.93 3.07
CA ILE A 353 -1.15 -4.06 3.81
C ILE A 353 -0.43 -4.36 5.12
N GLY A 354 0.79 -3.82 5.28
CA GLY A 354 1.56 -3.86 6.52
C GLY A 354 0.99 -2.99 7.66
N ASN A 355 0.03 -2.09 7.41
CA ASN A 355 -0.54 -1.21 8.44
C ASN A 355 -1.56 -1.97 9.33
N THR A 356 -1.05 -2.89 10.14
CA THR A 356 -1.85 -3.79 10.99
C THR A 356 -1.88 -3.40 12.46
N GLY A 357 -1.32 -2.22 12.81
CA GLY A 357 -1.35 -1.69 14.18
C GLY A 357 -0.30 -2.25 15.11
N ASP A 358 0.69 -3.02 14.60
CA ASP A 358 1.69 -3.69 15.45
C ASP A 358 2.50 -2.69 16.29
N GLY A 359 2.94 -1.56 15.70
CA GLY A 359 3.69 -0.53 16.40
C GLY A 359 2.89 0.12 17.53
N MET A 360 1.64 0.46 17.26
CA MET A 360 0.72 1.01 18.25
C MET A 360 0.52 0.04 19.42
N LYS A 361 0.34 -1.26 19.11
CA LYS A 361 0.17 -2.30 20.11
C LYS A 361 1.42 -2.48 20.98
N MET A 362 2.60 -2.54 20.38
CA MET A 362 3.87 -2.66 21.12
C MET A 362 4.08 -1.49 22.09
N LEU A 363 3.71 -0.26 21.68
CA LEU A 363 3.81 0.93 22.49
C LEU A 363 2.75 0.96 23.60
N GLU A 364 1.51 0.55 23.30
CA GLU A 364 0.46 0.40 24.32
C GLU A 364 0.85 -0.61 25.40
N ASP A 365 1.50 -1.71 25.02
CA ASP A 365 1.93 -2.79 25.96
C ASP A 365 3.01 -2.32 26.94
N ILE A 366 3.80 -1.32 26.60
CA ILE A 366 4.78 -0.71 27.51
C ILE A 366 4.24 0.50 28.28
N GLY A 367 2.94 0.80 28.16
CA GLY A 367 2.26 1.85 28.93
C GLY A 367 2.17 3.21 28.25
N ALA A 368 2.44 3.30 26.96
CA ALA A 368 2.27 4.55 26.21
C ALA A 368 0.84 5.08 26.28
N GLN A 369 0.69 6.40 26.27
CA GLN A 369 -0.58 7.07 26.12
C GLN A 369 -1.05 6.96 24.67
N MET A 370 -2.24 6.43 24.47
CA MET A 370 -2.87 6.26 23.17
C MET A 370 -3.98 7.28 22.97
N ALA A 371 -4.20 7.69 21.72
CA ALA A 371 -5.41 8.43 21.36
C ALA A 371 -6.66 7.58 21.61
N ASP A 372 -7.73 8.22 22.08
CA ASP A 372 -9.00 7.54 22.38
C ASP A 372 -9.68 6.97 21.13
N THR A 373 -9.47 7.61 19.99
CA THR A 373 -10.11 7.25 18.70
C THR A 373 -9.07 7.14 17.60
N LEU A 374 -9.31 6.23 16.66
CA LEU A 374 -8.64 6.19 15.37
C LEU A 374 -9.64 6.65 14.30
N TYR A 375 -9.20 7.50 13.38
CA TYR A 375 -9.98 7.94 12.24
C TYR A 375 -9.42 7.39 10.94
N VAL A 376 -10.27 7.26 9.93
CA VAL A 376 -9.81 6.98 8.56
C VAL A 376 -9.13 8.22 8.02
N LYS A 377 -7.91 8.07 7.54
CA LYS A 377 -7.24 9.10 6.75
C LYS A 377 -7.84 9.10 5.34
N SER A 378 -8.75 10.03 5.10
CA SER A 378 -9.55 10.10 3.90
C SER A 378 -8.72 10.22 2.63
N SER A 379 -9.14 9.53 1.59
CA SER A 379 -8.67 9.74 0.22
C SER A 379 -9.85 10.06 -0.69
N GLN A 380 -9.56 10.35 -1.96
CA GLN A 380 -10.62 10.52 -2.93
C GLN A 380 -11.49 9.25 -3.01
N PRO A 381 -12.82 9.40 -3.09
CA PRO A 381 -13.73 8.29 -3.39
C PRO A 381 -13.37 7.69 -4.75
N ASP A 382 -13.44 6.39 -4.84
CA ASP A 382 -12.86 5.73 -5.97
C ASP A 382 -13.81 4.75 -6.66
N PHE A 383 -13.62 4.59 -7.97
CA PHE A 383 -14.26 3.60 -8.83
C PHE A 383 -13.41 2.33 -8.96
N ALA A 384 -12.56 2.01 -8.00
CA ALA A 384 -11.41 1.11 -8.11
C ALA A 384 -11.71 -0.30 -8.60
N GLN A 385 -12.92 -0.80 -8.41
CA GLN A 385 -13.28 -2.12 -8.96
C GLN A 385 -13.58 -2.09 -10.45
N VAL A 386 -13.81 -0.90 -11.00
CA VAL A 386 -14.12 -0.72 -12.43
C VAL A 386 -12.86 -0.46 -13.24
N PHE A 387 -11.92 0.26 -12.66
CA PHE A 387 -10.82 0.84 -13.43
C PHE A 387 -9.51 0.69 -12.68
N GLY A 388 -8.80 -0.22 -12.57
CA GLY A 388 -7.46 -0.25 -11.95
C GLY A 388 -6.93 1.08 -11.38
N THR A 389 -5.97 1.07 -10.55
CA THR A 389 -5.50 2.19 -9.72
C THR A 389 -4.79 3.35 -10.46
N ASN A 390 -5.10 3.61 -11.71
CA ASN A 390 -4.44 4.69 -12.44
C ASN A 390 -5.03 6.06 -12.06
N TRP A 391 -4.32 6.79 -11.21
CA TRP A 391 -4.67 8.10 -10.64
C TRP A 391 -4.90 9.21 -11.66
N SER A 392 -4.34 9.11 -12.86
CA SER A 392 -4.42 10.15 -13.87
C SER A 392 -5.81 10.31 -14.50
N ASN A 393 -6.72 9.37 -14.28
CA ASN A 393 -8.00 9.30 -14.97
C ASN A 393 -9.20 9.20 -14.03
N THR A 394 -9.12 9.78 -12.80
CA THR A 394 -10.32 9.91 -11.95
C THR A 394 -11.28 10.90 -12.59
N PRO A 395 -12.48 10.47 -13.02
CA PRO A 395 -13.43 11.37 -13.66
C PRO A 395 -13.87 12.47 -12.71
N ASP A 396 -14.14 13.66 -13.26
CA ASP A 396 -14.81 14.72 -12.53
C ASP A 396 -16.29 14.37 -12.31
N THR A 397 -16.64 14.03 -11.09
CA THR A 397 -18.00 13.67 -10.68
C THR A 397 -18.81 14.83 -10.11
N SER A 398 -18.25 16.03 -10.06
CA SER A 398 -18.91 17.21 -9.50
C SER A 398 -20.26 17.52 -10.16
N MET A 399 -20.41 17.17 -11.43
CA MET A 399 -21.61 17.42 -12.23
C MET A 399 -22.63 16.27 -12.22
N THR A 400 -22.44 15.25 -11.35
CA THR A 400 -23.34 14.10 -11.24
C THR A 400 -24.19 14.16 -9.98
N LEU A 401 -25.15 13.26 -9.88
CA LEU A 401 -25.93 12.99 -8.67
C LEU A 401 -25.33 11.78 -7.96
N MET A 402 -25.04 11.91 -6.67
CA MET A 402 -24.64 10.80 -5.81
C MET A 402 -25.77 10.40 -4.87
N VAL A 403 -26.01 9.10 -4.74
CA VAL A 403 -27.00 8.56 -3.81
C VAL A 403 -26.40 7.46 -2.96
N ASP A 404 -26.86 7.38 -1.71
CA ASP A 404 -26.51 6.36 -0.74
C ASP A 404 -27.27 5.02 -0.97
N ALA A 405 -27.12 4.10 -0.04
CA ALA A 405 -27.79 2.79 -0.08
C ALA A 405 -29.32 2.88 0.07
N GLU A 406 -29.87 4.02 0.48
CA GLU A 406 -31.31 4.28 0.55
C GLU A 406 -31.84 5.00 -0.70
N GLY A 407 -30.97 5.42 -1.61
CA GLY A 407 -31.34 6.17 -2.81
C GLY A 407 -31.48 7.68 -2.59
N LYS A 408 -30.88 8.21 -1.50
CA LYS A 408 -30.95 9.64 -1.14
C LYS A 408 -29.62 10.33 -1.38
N ARG A 409 -29.66 11.63 -1.70
CA ARG A 409 -28.49 12.49 -1.63
C ARG A 409 -28.04 12.65 -0.18
N PHE A 410 -26.76 12.85 0.03
CA PHE A 410 -26.15 12.99 1.36
C PHE A 410 -25.07 14.08 1.41
N THR A 411 -24.72 14.69 0.27
CA THR A 411 -23.64 15.68 0.19
C THR A 411 -23.79 16.60 -1.03
N ASN A 412 -22.97 17.67 -1.05
CA ASN A 412 -22.70 18.49 -2.21
C ASN A 412 -21.63 17.80 -3.07
N GLU A 413 -22.02 17.26 -4.20
CA GLU A 413 -21.11 16.56 -5.12
C GLU A 413 -20.12 17.51 -5.82
N GLY A 414 -20.41 18.82 -5.81
CA GLY A 414 -19.57 19.87 -6.39
C GLY A 414 -18.53 20.45 -5.42
N LEU A 415 -18.26 19.81 -4.29
CA LEU A 415 -17.18 20.22 -3.40
C LEU A 415 -15.84 20.20 -4.13
N PRO A 416 -15.01 21.24 -3.96
CA PRO A 416 -13.78 21.40 -4.73
C PRO A 416 -12.71 20.36 -4.40
N VAL A 417 -12.78 19.75 -3.22
CA VAL A 417 -11.82 18.74 -2.76
C VAL A 417 -12.53 17.41 -2.63
N ALA A 418 -12.10 16.44 -3.42
CA ALA A 418 -12.69 15.09 -3.44
C ALA A 418 -12.62 14.39 -2.06
N THR A 419 -11.64 14.74 -1.22
CA THR A 419 -11.54 14.23 0.16
C THR A 419 -12.70 14.69 1.03
N GLU A 420 -13.20 15.93 0.87
CA GLU A 420 -14.38 16.43 1.60
C GLU A 420 -15.63 15.60 1.30
N VAL A 421 -15.83 15.21 0.03
CA VAL A 421 -16.91 14.31 -0.34
C VAL A 421 -16.76 12.98 0.39
N ASN A 422 -15.55 12.40 0.40
CA ASN A 422 -15.26 11.14 1.08
C ASN A 422 -15.54 11.21 2.59
N GLU A 423 -15.22 12.33 3.24
CA GLU A 423 -15.51 12.53 4.67
C GLU A 423 -16.99 12.60 4.98
N LYS A 424 -17.76 13.34 4.17
CA LYS A 424 -19.23 13.35 4.29
C LYS A 424 -19.78 11.94 4.15
N MET A 425 -19.20 11.15 3.24
CA MET A 425 -19.52 9.76 3.04
C MET A 425 -19.23 8.92 4.28
N LEU A 426 -18.07 9.02 4.88
CA LEU A 426 -17.69 8.31 6.11
C LEU A 426 -18.60 8.70 7.29
N LYS A 427 -18.92 9.98 7.43
CA LYS A 427 -19.83 10.50 8.48
C LYS A 427 -21.27 10.01 8.28
N HIS A 428 -21.70 9.80 7.03
CA HIS A 428 -23.01 9.24 6.73
C HIS A 428 -23.13 7.73 7.01
N ALA A 429 -22.02 7.05 7.24
CA ALA A 429 -21.93 5.62 7.57
C ALA A 429 -22.62 4.69 6.57
N SER A 430 -22.62 5.03 5.29
CA SER A 430 -23.12 4.20 4.20
C SER A 430 -22.10 3.16 3.76
N SER A 431 -22.56 1.99 3.34
CA SER A 431 -21.69 0.92 2.82
C SER A 431 -20.96 1.30 1.52
N GLY A 432 -21.46 2.30 0.81
CA GLY A 432 -20.97 2.82 -0.45
C GLY A 432 -22.07 3.61 -1.15
N TYR A 433 -21.80 4.14 -2.33
CA TYR A 433 -22.78 4.96 -3.06
C TYR A 433 -22.76 4.69 -4.52
N TRP A 434 -23.75 5.26 -5.18
CA TRP A 434 -23.89 5.24 -6.61
C TRP A 434 -23.77 6.63 -7.19
N ASN A 435 -22.84 6.83 -8.13
CA ASN A 435 -22.86 7.97 -9.04
C ASN A 435 -23.81 7.65 -10.18
N ILE A 436 -24.80 8.51 -10.39
CA ILE A 436 -25.71 8.41 -11.52
C ILE A 436 -25.17 9.27 -12.65
N ILE A 437 -25.00 8.70 -13.83
CA ILE A 437 -24.39 9.34 -15.01
C ILE A 437 -25.43 9.31 -16.13
N ASP A 438 -25.65 10.46 -16.77
CA ASP A 438 -26.46 10.55 -17.99
C ASP A 438 -25.71 9.94 -19.17
N VAL A 439 -26.24 8.87 -19.77
CA VAL A 439 -25.62 8.19 -20.92
C VAL A 439 -25.43 9.13 -22.12
N LYS A 440 -26.35 10.09 -22.31
CA LYS A 440 -26.32 11.02 -23.45
C LYS A 440 -25.47 12.26 -23.21
N ASN A 441 -25.25 12.60 -21.95
CA ASN A 441 -24.55 13.82 -21.55
C ASN A 441 -23.60 13.55 -20.38
N ALA A 442 -22.66 12.62 -20.58
CA ALA A 442 -21.70 12.19 -19.56
C ALA A 442 -20.57 13.22 -19.39
N ILE A 443 -20.88 14.40 -18.84
CA ILE A 443 -19.93 15.48 -18.62
C ILE A 443 -18.93 15.05 -17.54
N GLY A 444 -17.65 15.31 -17.75
CA GLY A 444 -16.56 14.95 -16.83
C GLY A 444 -15.99 13.54 -17.01
N PHE A 445 -16.53 12.76 -17.98
CA PHE A 445 -16.10 11.39 -18.23
C PHE A 445 -15.50 11.26 -19.63
N ASP A 446 -14.34 10.65 -19.73
CA ASP A 446 -13.74 10.34 -21.02
C ASP A 446 -14.35 9.10 -21.70
N ALA A 447 -14.08 8.92 -22.98
CA ALA A 447 -14.68 7.86 -23.77
C ALA A 447 -14.20 6.45 -23.35
N ASP A 448 -12.97 6.32 -22.85
CA ASP A 448 -12.43 5.02 -22.44
C ASP A 448 -13.04 4.61 -21.09
N PHE A 449 -13.26 5.56 -20.20
CA PHE A 449 -14.01 5.34 -18.95
C PHE A 449 -15.42 4.84 -19.25
N LEU A 450 -16.17 5.56 -20.10
CA LEU A 450 -17.54 5.18 -20.43
C LEU A 450 -17.64 3.81 -21.13
N LYS A 451 -16.65 3.48 -21.96
CA LYS A 451 -16.55 2.17 -22.59
C LYS A 451 -16.37 1.04 -21.57
N GLU A 452 -15.52 1.26 -20.55
CA GLU A 452 -15.36 0.28 -19.47
C GLU A 452 -16.62 0.19 -18.61
N VAL A 453 -17.28 1.31 -18.28
CA VAL A 453 -18.59 1.30 -17.59
C VAL A 453 -19.61 0.49 -18.38
N GLU A 454 -19.69 0.67 -19.69
CA GLU A 454 -20.62 -0.08 -20.55
C GLU A 454 -20.32 -1.58 -20.56
N LYS A 455 -19.04 -1.96 -20.62
CA LYS A 455 -18.59 -3.35 -20.54
C LYS A 455 -18.94 -3.98 -19.19
N GLN A 456 -18.70 -3.28 -18.08
CA GLN A 456 -19.05 -3.74 -16.73
C GLN A 456 -20.57 -3.85 -16.56
N ALA A 457 -21.32 -2.88 -17.05
CA ALA A 457 -22.79 -2.90 -17.00
C ALA A 457 -23.44 -4.00 -17.86
N ALA A 458 -22.72 -4.56 -18.83
CA ALA A 458 -23.15 -5.69 -19.66
C ALA A 458 -22.89 -7.06 -18.97
N ASP A 459 -22.11 -7.11 -17.90
CA ASP A 459 -21.85 -8.33 -17.12
C ASP A 459 -22.82 -8.41 -15.94
N ASP A 460 -23.79 -9.32 -16.02
CA ASP A 460 -24.79 -9.54 -14.95
C ASP A 460 -24.15 -9.92 -13.58
N ASN A 461 -22.89 -10.35 -13.56
CA ASN A 461 -22.13 -10.64 -12.33
C ASN A 461 -21.38 -9.42 -11.80
N ALA A 462 -21.16 -8.39 -12.60
CA ALA A 462 -20.51 -7.17 -12.18
C ALA A 462 -21.49 -6.32 -11.35
N LYS A 463 -21.17 -6.13 -10.06
CA LYS A 463 -22.01 -5.34 -9.14
C LYS A 463 -21.53 -3.88 -9.01
N VAL A 464 -20.68 -3.45 -9.91
CA VAL A 464 -19.98 -2.14 -9.81
C VAL A 464 -20.49 -1.10 -10.81
N ALA A 465 -21.16 -1.53 -11.88
CA ALA A 465 -21.83 -0.64 -12.81
C ALA A 465 -23.11 -1.29 -13.34
N VAL A 466 -24.15 -0.48 -13.53
CA VAL A 466 -25.41 -0.92 -14.15
C VAL A 466 -25.90 0.13 -15.14
N LYS A 467 -26.69 -0.29 -16.12
CA LYS A 467 -27.36 0.57 -17.11
C LYS A 467 -28.85 0.36 -17.07
N ALA A 468 -29.63 1.44 -17.16
CA ALA A 468 -31.07 1.41 -17.20
C ALA A 468 -31.62 2.52 -18.09
N ASP A 469 -32.82 2.33 -18.63
CA ASP A 469 -33.51 3.33 -19.46
C ASP A 469 -34.34 4.30 -18.61
N THR A 470 -34.74 3.92 -17.40
CA THR A 470 -35.51 4.74 -16.46
C THR A 470 -34.90 4.74 -15.06
N ILE A 471 -35.26 5.74 -14.24
CA ILE A 471 -34.81 5.84 -12.84
C ILE A 471 -35.36 4.70 -11.99
N GLU A 472 -36.62 4.27 -12.26
CA GLU A 472 -37.24 3.16 -11.54
C GLU A 472 -36.57 1.82 -11.86
N GLU A 473 -36.16 1.61 -13.12
CA GLU A 473 -35.36 0.45 -13.50
C GLU A 473 -33.96 0.51 -12.85
N LEU A 474 -33.35 1.69 -12.85
CA LEU A 474 -32.06 1.91 -12.21
C LEU A 474 -32.11 1.55 -10.73
N ALA A 475 -33.12 2.08 -10.00
CA ALA A 475 -33.35 1.79 -8.58
C ALA A 475 -33.38 0.29 -8.30
N LYS A 476 -34.17 -0.45 -9.11
CA LYS A 476 -34.26 -1.90 -8.99
C LYS A 476 -32.91 -2.60 -9.19
N LYS A 477 -32.11 -2.15 -10.16
CA LYS A 477 -30.79 -2.74 -10.46
C LYS A 477 -29.77 -2.47 -9.36
N ILE A 478 -29.80 -1.28 -8.75
CA ILE A 478 -28.88 -0.92 -7.65
C ILE A 478 -29.40 -1.33 -6.27
N GLY A 479 -30.62 -1.84 -6.19
CA GLY A 479 -31.18 -2.39 -4.95
C GLY A 479 -31.74 -1.36 -3.97
N VAL A 480 -32.13 -0.16 -4.46
CA VAL A 480 -32.75 0.89 -3.64
C VAL A 480 -34.26 1.00 -3.92
N ASP A 481 -34.97 1.67 -3.02
CA ASP A 481 -36.41 1.90 -3.19
C ASP A 481 -36.68 2.84 -4.38
N ALA A 482 -37.57 2.43 -5.28
CA ALA A 482 -37.79 3.15 -6.53
C ALA A 482 -38.47 4.51 -6.34
N ASP A 483 -39.40 4.60 -5.38
CA ASP A 483 -40.12 5.85 -5.10
C ASP A 483 -39.16 6.86 -4.44
N THR A 484 -38.27 6.38 -3.57
CA THR A 484 -37.25 7.21 -2.92
C THR A 484 -36.24 7.75 -3.95
N LEU A 485 -35.68 6.87 -4.80
CA LEU A 485 -34.72 7.33 -5.82
C LEU A 485 -35.35 8.28 -6.82
N LYS A 486 -36.62 8.03 -7.21
CA LYS A 486 -37.37 8.90 -8.10
C LYS A 486 -37.57 10.30 -7.48
N ALA A 487 -37.97 10.36 -6.21
CA ALA A 487 -38.13 11.63 -5.50
C ALA A 487 -36.79 12.41 -5.43
N THR A 488 -35.70 11.75 -5.05
CA THR A 488 -34.35 12.34 -5.01
C THR A 488 -33.93 12.88 -6.39
N PHE A 489 -34.20 12.12 -7.45
CA PHE A 489 -33.89 12.52 -8.81
C PHE A 489 -34.71 13.75 -9.26
N ASP A 490 -36.02 13.75 -8.98
CA ASP A 490 -36.92 14.85 -9.35
C ASP A 490 -36.54 16.15 -8.60
N GLU A 491 -36.17 16.06 -7.32
CA GLU A 491 -35.68 17.18 -6.52
C GLU A 491 -34.37 17.75 -7.10
N TYR A 492 -33.43 16.89 -7.49
CA TYR A 492 -32.20 17.30 -8.16
C TYR A 492 -32.48 17.99 -9.51
N GLN A 493 -33.37 17.42 -10.34
CA GLN A 493 -33.78 18.04 -11.60
C GLN A 493 -34.42 19.42 -11.39
N ALA A 494 -35.24 19.57 -10.35
CA ALA A 494 -35.85 20.85 -9.98
C ALA A 494 -34.80 21.88 -9.53
N ALA A 495 -33.78 21.46 -8.78
CA ALA A 495 -32.64 22.32 -8.40
C ALA A 495 -31.85 22.78 -9.64
N CYS A 496 -31.65 21.88 -10.63
CA CYS A 496 -31.04 22.23 -11.91
C CYS A 496 -31.85 23.28 -12.68
N ASP A 497 -33.19 23.11 -12.75
CA ASP A 497 -34.08 24.06 -13.42
C ASP A 497 -34.11 25.42 -12.71
N ALA A 498 -34.01 25.44 -11.38
CA ALA A 498 -33.93 26.64 -10.57
C ALA A 498 -32.54 27.33 -10.60
N GLY A 499 -31.49 26.60 -11.05
CA GLY A 499 -30.09 27.03 -10.97
C GLY A 499 -29.61 27.20 -9.52
N LYS A 500 -30.25 26.51 -8.56
CA LYS A 500 -29.98 26.64 -7.13
C LYS A 500 -30.29 25.33 -6.40
N ASP A 501 -29.34 24.87 -5.60
CA ASP A 501 -29.51 23.74 -4.70
C ASP A 501 -29.66 24.26 -3.26
N ASP A 502 -30.88 24.25 -2.75
CA ASP A 502 -31.20 24.72 -1.39
C ASP A 502 -30.88 23.69 -0.30
N GLU A 503 -30.70 22.42 -0.68
CA GLU A 503 -30.49 21.33 0.28
C GLU A 503 -29.01 21.17 0.66
N PHE A 504 -28.13 21.10 -0.35
CA PHE A 504 -26.70 20.86 -0.12
C PHE A 504 -25.81 22.02 -0.59
N GLY A 505 -26.37 23.06 -1.21
CA GLY A 505 -25.62 24.24 -1.63
C GLY A 505 -24.69 24.00 -2.83
N LYS A 506 -24.98 23.02 -3.69
CA LYS A 506 -24.21 22.78 -4.91
C LYS A 506 -24.26 23.97 -5.84
N SER A 507 -23.08 24.46 -6.27
CA SER A 507 -22.98 25.61 -7.16
C SER A 507 -23.71 25.38 -8.48
N SER A 508 -24.33 26.43 -9.01
CA SER A 508 -24.99 26.43 -10.32
C SER A 508 -24.07 25.95 -11.46
N ASP A 509 -22.77 26.13 -11.34
CA ASP A 509 -21.79 25.68 -12.32
C ASP A 509 -21.74 24.15 -12.44
N TYR A 510 -22.06 23.46 -11.35
CA TYR A 510 -22.06 21.99 -11.26
C TYR A 510 -23.48 21.38 -11.35
N LEU A 511 -24.54 22.19 -11.34
CA LEU A 511 -25.90 21.70 -11.53
C LEU A 511 -26.15 21.42 -13.02
N LYS A 512 -26.15 20.15 -13.39
CA LYS A 512 -26.40 19.69 -14.78
C LYS A 512 -27.64 18.82 -14.82
N LYS A 513 -28.61 19.29 -15.60
CA LYS A 513 -29.87 18.57 -15.81
C LYS A 513 -29.64 17.29 -16.63
N TYR A 514 -30.24 16.20 -16.20
CA TYR A 514 -30.23 14.94 -16.94
C TYR A 514 -31.19 14.99 -18.13
N SER A 515 -30.89 14.23 -19.17
CA SER A 515 -31.69 14.12 -20.40
C SER A 515 -33.08 13.57 -20.12
N GLU A 516 -34.11 14.16 -20.73
CA GLU A 516 -35.51 13.74 -20.55
C GLU A 516 -35.81 12.36 -21.17
N ASP A 517 -35.04 11.97 -22.19
CA ASP A 517 -35.23 10.71 -22.92
C ASP A 517 -34.72 9.48 -22.17
N GLY A 518 -34.18 9.65 -20.97
CA GLY A 518 -33.64 8.56 -20.16
C GLY A 518 -32.31 8.00 -20.65
N GLY A 519 -31.90 6.92 -20.03
CA GLY A 519 -30.60 6.28 -20.23
C GLY A 519 -29.59 6.74 -19.19
N TYR A 520 -29.43 5.88 -18.18
CA TYR A 520 -28.56 6.15 -17.02
C TYR A 520 -27.59 5.02 -16.80
N TYR A 521 -26.35 5.36 -16.44
CA TYR A 521 -25.47 4.47 -15.72
C TYR A 521 -25.56 4.79 -14.23
N ALA A 522 -25.46 3.79 -13.38
CA ALA A 522 -25.06 3.97 -11.99
C ALA A 522 -23.74 3.23 -11.78
N VAL A 523 -22.75 3.94 -11.26
CA VAL A 523 -21.42 3.38 -10.99
C VAL A 523 -21.16 3.44 -9.49
N TYR A 524 -20.85 2.26 -8.91
CA TYR A 524 -20.61 2.11 -7.49
C TYR A 524 -19.28 2.72 -7.08
N ARG A 525 -19.30 3.44 -5.95
CA ARG A 525 -18.10 4.04 -5.37
C ARG A 525 -17.93 3.63 -3.92
N ARG A 526 -16.70 3.54 -3.50
CA ARG A 526 -16.31 3.27 -2.13
C ARG A 526 -15.63 4.47 -1.52
N CYS A 527 -15.67 4.58 -0.19
CA CYS A 527 -14.81 5.49 0.54
C CYS A 527 -13.36 5.13 0.32
N GLY A 528 -12.56 6.11 -0.07
CA GLY A 528 -11.10 5.93 -0.16
C GLY A 528 -10.44 6.14 1.20
N SER A 529 -9.40 5.36 1.48
CA SER A 529 -8.57 5.48 2.67
C SER A 529 -7.09 5.40 2.32
N TRP A 530 -6.28 6.27 2.96
CA TRP A 530 -4.83 6.27 2.93
C TRP A 530 -4.22 5.75 4.22
N GLY A 531 -5.02 5.21 5.12
CA GLY A 531 -4.56 4.74 6.42
C GLY A 531 -5.36 5.32 7.58
N THR A 532 -4.71 5.53 8.71
CA THR A 532 -5.34 5.97 9.95
C THR A 532 -4.76 7.29 10.48
N ILE A 533 -5.60 8.01 11.22
CA ILE A 533 -5.23 9.16 12.03
C ILE A 533 -5.48 8.78 13.49
N GLY A 534 -4.51 9.04 14.38
CA GLY A 534 -4.55 8.65 15.79
C GLY A 534 -3.23 8.04 16.27
N GLY A 535 -3.30 7.01 17.10
CA GLY A 535 -2.12 6.29 17.58
C GLY A 535 -1.58 6.81 18.88
N VAL A 536 -0.27 6.81 19.02
CA VAL A 536 0.46 7.14 20.25
C VAL A 536 0.60 8.67 20.44
N ILE A 537 0.61 9.11 21.70
CA ILE A 537 0.91 10.51 22.07
C ILE A 537 2.42 10.67 22.24
N ILE A 538 2.96 11.72 21.64
CA ILE A 538 4.40 12.04 21.63
C ILE A 538 4.66 13.50 22.01
N ASP A 539 5.90 13.82 22.33
CA ASP A 539 6.34 15.21 22.47
C ASP A 539 6.94 15.77 21.15
N GLU A 540 7.41 16.99 21.17
CA GLU A 540 7.97 17.70 20.01
C GLU A 540 9.29 17.12 19.47
N ASN A 541 9.96 16.25 20.25
CA ASN A 541 11.16 15.49 19.87
C ASN A 541 10.83 14.05 19.47
N MET A 542 9.54 13.72 19.34
CA MET A 542 9.01 12.39 19.00
C MET A 542 9.16 11.34 20.10
N HIS A 543 9.47 11.75 21.34
CA HIS A 543 9.49 10.82 22.48
C HIS A 543 8.08 10.32 22.79
N VAL A 544 7.95 9.03 23.06
CA VAL A 544 6.69 8.42 23.49
C VAL A 544 6.36 8.83 24.93
N LEU A 545 5.14 9.30 25.17
CA LEU A 545 4.66 9.68 26.50
C LEU A 545 3.84 8.55 27.13
N ASP A 546 3.98 8.41 28.46
CA ASP A 546 3.11 7.55 29.27
C ASP A 546 1.78 8.27 29.59
N LYS A 547 0.87 7.58 30.29
CA LYS A 547 -0.46 8.11 30.65
C LYS A 547 -0.42 9.29 31.63
N ASP A 548 0.71 9.51 32.29
CA ASP A 548 0.95 10.62 33.21
C ASP A 548 1.67 11.79 32.51
N GLY A 549 1.98 11.64 31.21
CA GLY A 549 2.66 12.63 30.38
C GLY A 549 4.19 12.64 30.53
N ASN A 550 4.77 11.59 31.14
CA ASN A 550 6.22 11.47 31.24
C ASN A 550 6.78 10.74 30.02
N VAL A 551 8.01 11.08 29.62
CA VAL A 551 8.71 10.40 28.55
C VAL A 551 9.03 8.95 28.97
N ILE A 552 8.68 7.98 28.12
CA ILE A 552 9.16 6.59 28.24
C ILE A 552 10.60 6.57 27.68
N PRO A 553 11.60 6.21 28.49
CA PRO A 553 12.99 6.35 28.05
C PRO A 553 13.36 5.47 26.84
N ASN A 554 14.21 6.02 25.97
CA ASN A 554 14.84 5.38 24.82
C ASN A 554 13.90 4.93 23.71
N VAL A 555 12.65 5.37 23.68
CA VAL A 555 11.69 5.02 22.63
C VAL A 555 11.04 6.27 22.02
N TYR A 556 10.95 6.26 20.69
CA TYR A 556 10.36 7.28 19.85
C TYR A 556 9.26 6.65 18.99
N ALA A 557 8.25 7.45 18.61
CA ALA A 557 7.23 7.03 17.65
C ALA A 557 7.05 8.12 16.60
N ILE A 558 6.98 7.71 15.33
CA ILE A 558 6.91 8.63 14.18
C ILE A 558 5.97 8.12 13.09
N GLY A 559 5.60 9.02 12.22
CA GLY A 559 4.74 8.73 11.09
C GLY A 559 3.33 8.31 11.53
N GLU A 560 2.71 7.43 10.77
CA GLU A 560 1.32 7.04 11.03
C GLU A 560 1.09 6.31 12.37
N THR A 561 2.16 5.91 13.06
CA THR A 561 2.09 5.36 14.41
C THR A 561 1.67 6.40 15.45
N ALA A 562 1.90 7.71 15.20
CA ALA A 562 1.73 8.81 16.17
C ALA A 562 1.18 10.08 15.52
N THR A 563 -0.06 10.05 15.01
CA THR A 563 -0.64 11.17 14.25
C THR A 563 -1.75 11.95 14.96
N SER A 564 -2.10 11.56 16.18
CA SER A 564 -3.25 12.13 16.90
C SER A 564 -3.15 13.63 17.19
N GLN A 565 -1.93 14.14 17.37
CA GLN A 565 -1.68 15.56 17.67
C GLN A 565 -1.49 16.36 16.38
N LEU A 566 -1.06 15.70 15.31
CA LEU A 566 -0.73 16.32 14.04
C LEU A 566 -1.96 16.55 13.16
N PHE A 567 -2.96 15.67 13.22
CA PHE A 567 -4.16 15.74 12.38
C PHE A 567 -5.42 15.98 13.21
N GLY A 568 -6.38 16.75 12.63
CA GLY A 568 -7.79 16.58 12.96
C GLY A 568 -8.37 15.36 12.24
N ASP A 569 -9.67 15.37 11.97
CA ASP A 569 -10.30 14.35 11.12
C ASP A 569 -10.21 14.68 9.61
N TYR A 570 -9.61 15.80 9.26
CA TYR A 570 -9.38 16.23 7.87
C TYR A 570 -7.97 15.93 7.36
N TYR A 571 -7.89 15.38 6.15
CA TYR A 571 -6.63 15.05 5.47
C TYR A 571 -6.52 15.71 4.09
N PHE A 572 -5.35 16.24 3.77
CA PHE A 572 -5.03 16.81 2.46
C PHE A 572 -3.69 16.30 1.91
N GLY A 573 -3.53 16.40 0.58
CA GLY A 573 -2.39 15.81 -0.12
C GLY A 573 -1.04 16.40 0.28
N GLY A 574 -0.03 15.54 0.40
CA GLY A 574 1.34 15.94 0.76
C GLY A 574 1.61 16.10 2.25
N TYR A 575 0.59 16.31 3.05
CA TYR A 575 0.73 16.56 4.49
C TYR A 575 1.44 15.41 5.21
N SER A 576 0.97 14.17 5.02
CA SER A 576 1.59 13.00 5.66
C SER A 576 3.06 12.84 5.29
N LEU A 577 3.42 12.87 4.00
CA LEU A 577 4.81 12.62 3.61
C LEU A 577 5.74 13.71 4.09
N GLY A 578 5.36 14.99 3.97
CA GLY A 578 6.16 16.10 4.48
C GLY A 578 6.39 16.00 5.97
N SER A 579 5.31 15.77 6.75
CA SER A 579 5.42 15.64 8.21
C SER A 579 6.19 14.38 8.62
N TYR A 580 5.86 13.21 8.08
CA TYR A 580 6.45 11.94 8.48
C TYR A 580 7.95 11.84 8.18
N THR A 581 8.40 12.37 7.03
CA THR A 581 9.84 12.43 6.73
C THR A 581 10.56 13.41 7.65
N THR A 582 9.89 14.51 8.02
CA THR A 582 10.43 15.48 8.97
C THR A 582 10.53 14.90 10.39
N GLU A 583 9.49 14.23 10.88
CA GLU A 583 9.51 13.50 12.16
C GLU A 583 10.64 12.47 12.20
N GLY A 584 10.88 11.76 11.08
CA GLY A 584 12.00 10.81 10.96
C GLY A 584 13.35 11.48 11.22
N ARG A 585 13.58 12.67 10.66
CA ARG A 585 14.82 13.43 10.89
C ARG A 585 14.91 13.98 12.31
N ILE A 586 13.82 14.48 12.87
CA ILE A 586 13.79 14.98 14.25
C ILE A 586 14.14 13.85 15.23
N ALA A 587 13.40 12.73 15.18
CA ALA A 587 13.63 11.59 16.07
C ALA A 587 15.04 11.02 15.96
N ALA A 588 15.57 10.90 14.75
CA ALA A 588 16.92 10.37 14.54
C ALA A 588 18.01 11.28 15.12
N LYS A 589 17.92 12.58 14.89
CA LYS A 589 18.90 13.56 15.43
C LYS A 589 18.86 13.59 16.95
N ASP A 590 17.67 13.59 17.54
CA ASP A 590 17.51 13.55 19.01
C ASP A 590 18.07 12.24 19.59
N ALA A 591 17.68 11.10 18.98
CA ALA A 591 18.17 9.79 19.39
C ALA A 591 19.72 9.70 19.35
N VAL A 592 20.35 10.17 18.27
CA VAL A 592 21.82 10.13 18.16
C VAL A 592 22.48 11.11 19.12
N SER A 593 21.97 12.33 19.28
CA SER A 593 22.52 13.31 20.20
C SER A 593 22.55 12.80 21.65
N SER A 594 21.52 12.05 22.04
CA SER A 594 21.39 11.46 23.38
C SER A 594 22.14 10.14 23.59
N LEU A 595 22.88 9.62 22.59
CA LEU A 595 23.78 8.46 22.77
C LEU A 595 25.04 8.79 23.58
N ALA A 596 25.41 10.07 23.61
CA ALA A 596 26.63 10.54 24.26
C ALA A 596 26.44 10.90 25.76
N GLU A 597 25.20 10.92 26.22
CA GLU A 597 24.82 11.14 27.62
C GLU A 597 24.76 9.82 28.42
#